data_268988392700ca98d05fa58a83dcb001
#
_entry.id   268988392700ca98d05fa58a83dcb001
#
_cell.length_a   1.000
_cell.length_b   1.000
_cell.length_c   1.000
_cell.angle_alpha   90.00
_cell.angle_beta   90.00
_cell.angle_gamma   90.00
#
_symmetry.space_group_name_H-M   'P 1'
#
loop_
_entity.id
_entity.type
_entity.pdbx_description
1 polymer ?
#
loop_
_entity_poly.entity_id
_entity_poly.type
_entity_poly.pdbx_seq_one_letter_code
_entity_poly.pdbx_strand_id
1 'polypeptide(L)'
;MKQIEQMILQAEQELKDAFARIDENETVRTRQVLDAFRREGVSYRHFAPSTGYGYDDIGRDTLERIYASVFHTEAALMRPHVASGTAALSLTLFGLTRPGDRIVSATGMPYDTLQGVIGTGEDTPPGSLKEMGVLFECVELKDGKIDVPAVEKAIKADTRLVIAQRSRGYAWRPSLFPEDFEELADMIHTKHPGVTLMVDNCYGEFVCEDEPTDHGADLCVGSLINNPGGAIAPTGGYVAGKREQIERIAGRLTAPGLGREIGSYDASYRPFYQGLFMAPHTVAQALKTALLASQLFENLGLETTPPSGVRRADIIQAIKMQTPERLVAFCQGIQTASPVDSMAMPEPWDMPGYDDPVVMAAGTFVAGASIELSADGPIRPPYTAYMQGGLTYIHGRIALAEALKRMIETGALTSPES
;
A
#
# COMPACT_ATOMS: atom_id res chain seq x y z
N MET A 1 5.26 -30.52 -13.70
CA MET A 1 4.08 -29.76 -14.16
C MET A 1 2.74 -30.37 -13.73
N LYS A 2 2.38 -31.63 -14.09
CA LYS A 2 1.09 -32.22 -13.68
C LYS A 2 0.86 -32.21 -12.16
N GLN A 3 1.88 -32.48 -11.39
CA GLN A 3 1.81 -32.52 -9.93
C GLN A 3 1.63 -31.11 -9.34
N ILE A 4 2.33 -30.10 -9.85
CA ILE A 4 2.15 -28.70 -9.45
C ILE A 4 0.72 -28.25 -9.75
N GLU A 5 0.20 -28.61 -10.92
CA GLU A 5 -1.17 -28.31 -11.30
C GLU A 5 -2.20 -28.95 -10.34
N GLN A 6 -1.98 -30.19 -9.90
CA GLN A 6 -2.83 -30.86 -8.91
C GLN A 6 -2.80 -30.15 -7.55
N MET A 7 -1.62 -29.72 -7.08
CA MET A 7 -1.47 -28.95 -5.84
C MET A 7 -2.26 -27.62 -5.91
N ILE A 8 -2.17 -26.92 -7.05
CA ILE A 8 -2.91 -25.68 -7.25
C ILE A 8 -4.42 -25.93 -7.23
N LEU A 9 -4.91 -26.94 -7.97
CA LEU A 9 -6.33 -27.28 -8.01
C LEU A 9 -6.86 -27.67 -6.62
N GLN A 10 -6.08 -28.39 -5.83
CA GLN A 10 -6.44 -28.72 -4.45
C GLN A 10 -6.55 -27.45 -3.60
N ALA A 11 -5.55 -26.57 -3.64
CA ALA A 11 -5.57 -25.29 -2.92
C ALA A 11 -6.75 -24.40 -3.33
N GLU A 12 -7.07 -24.35 -4.63
CA GLU A 12 -8.24 -23.60 -5.15
C GLU A 12 -9.57 -24.16 -4.59
N GLN A 13 -9.70 -25.48 -4.44
CA GLN A 13 -10.88 -26.09 -3.83
C GLN A 13 -11.03 -25.71 -2.36
N GLU A 14 -9.92 -25.68 -1.61
CA GLU A 14 -9.89 -25.31 -0.20
C GLU A 14 -10.21 -23.80 -0.01
N LEU A 15 -9.92 -22.98 -1.01
CA LEU A 15 -10.10 -21.52 -0.97
C LEU A 15 -11.44 -21.03 -1.55
N LYS A 16 -12.32 -21.91 -2.02
CA LYS A 16 -13.55 -21.52 -2.72
C LYS A 16 -14.39 -20.48 -1.97
N ASP A 17 -14.62 -20.68 -0.67
CA ASP A 17 -15.43 -19.76 0.14
C ASP A 17 -14.70 -18.43 0.41
N ALA A 18 -13.37 -18.48 0.52
CA ALA A 18 -12.57 -17.25 0.68
C ALA A 18 -12.59 -16.42 -0.59
N PHE A 19 -12.51 -17.05 -1.77
CA PHE A 19 -12.64 -16.34 -3.05
C PHE A 19 -14.02 -15.73 -3.23
N ALA A 20 -15.09 -16.41 -2.83
CA ALA A 20 -16.44 -15.87 -2.88
C ALA A 20 -16.59 -14.58 -2.03
N ARG A 21 -16.03 -14.56 -0.83
CA ARG A 21 -16.02 -13.35 0.02
C ARG A 21 -15.24 -12.18 -0.62
N ILE A 22 -14.16 -12.46 -1.33
CA ILE A 22 -13.43 -11.43 -2.06
C ILE A 22 -14.29 -10.86 -3.20
N ASP A 23 -15.02 -11.72 -3.94
CA ASP A 23 -15.93 -11.29 -5.01
C ASP A 23 -17.11 -10.46 -4.49
N GLU A 24 -17.61 -10.77 -3.29
CA GLU A 24 -18.61 -9.97 -2.59
C GLU A 24 -18.07 -8.57 -2.27
N ASN A 25 -16.88 -8.48 -1.67
CA ASN A 25 -16.21 -7.18 -1.38
C ASN A 25 -15.93 -6.40 -2.67
N GLU A 26 -15.44 -7.05 -3.74
CA GLU A 26 -15.25 -6.43 -5.06
C GLU A 26 -16.55 -5.80 -5.57
N THR A 27 -17.68 -6.51 -5.40
CA THR A 27 -19.00 -6.03 -5.81
C THR A 27 -19.40 -4.77 -5.04
N VAL A 28 -19.22 -4.74 -3.72
CA VAL A 28 -19.53 -3.59 -2.87
C VAL A 28 -18.66 -2.39 -3.27
N ARG A 29 -17.36 -2.58 -3.33
CA ARG A 29 -16.41 -1.50 -3.65
C ARG A 29 -16.57 -0.97 -5.07
N THR A 30 -16.81 -1.84 -6.06
CA THR A 30 -17.10 -1.41 -7.44
C THR A 30 -18.35 -0.56 -7.50
N ARG A 31 -19.41 -0.90 -6.75
CA ARG A 31 -20.63 -0.10 -6.67
C ARG A 31 -20.36 1.28 -6.06
N GLN A 32 -19.60 1.36 -4.97
CA GLN A 32 -19.22 2.64 -4.34
C GLN A 32 -18.47 3.54 -5.33
N VAL A 33 -17.49 3.02 -6.06
CA VAL A 33 -16.76 3.78 -7.08
C VAL A 33 -17.69 4.22 -8.21
N LEU A 34 -18.52 3.31 -8.75
CA LEU A 34 -19.46 3.62 -9.82
C LEU A 34 -20.47 4.72 -9.41
N ASP A 35 -20.97 4.66 -8.19
CA ASP A 35 -21.93 5.65 -7.69
C ASP A 35 -21.27 7.03 -7.46
N ALA A 36 -19.99 7.06 -7.07
CA ALA A 36 -19.21 8.30 -7.02
C ALA A 36 -19.04 8.92 -8.42
N PHE A 37 -18.69 8.10 -9.43
CA PHE A 37 -18.61 8.54 -10.84
C PHE A 37 -19.93 9.10 -11.37
N ARG A 38 -21.04 8.43 -11.08
CA ARG A 38 -22.39 8.86 -11.48
C ARG A 38 -22.78 10.17 -10.82
N ARG A 39 -22.51 10.31 -9.52
CA ARG A 39 -22.82 11.52 -8.75
C ARG A 39 -22.08 12.73 -9.30
N GLU A 40 -20.82 12.57 -9.68
CA GLU A 40 -19.99 13.61 -10.27
C GLU A 40 -20.22 13.81 -11.78
N GLY A 41 -21.06 13.00 -12.41
CA GLY A 41 -21.41 13.13 -13.82
C GLY A 41 -20.20 12.98 -14.77
N VAL A 42 -19.31 12.01 -14.49
CA VAL A 42 -18.09 11.80 -15.28
C VAL A 42 -18.39 11.66 -16.78
N SER A 43 -17.71 12.44 -17.59
CA SER A 43 -17.83 12.44 -19.05
C SER A 43 -16.46 12.65 -19.72
N TYR A 44 -16.38 12.48 -21.03
CA TYR A 44 -15.12 12.59 -21.79
C TYR A 44 -14.36 13.91 -21.59
N ARG A 45 -15.06 15.02 -21.30
CA ARG A 45 -14.41 16.32 -21.04
C ARG A 45 -13.49 16.30 -19.81
N HIS A 46 -13.76 15.44 -18.82
CA HIS A 46 -12.93 15.30 -17.62
C HIS A 46 -11.59 14.60 -17.88
N PHE A 47 -11.41 14.03 -19.08
CA PHE A 47 -10.16 13.37 -19.46
C PHE A 47 -9.18 14.29 -20.20
N ALA A 48 -9.62 15.52 -20.51
CA ALA A 48 -8.80 16.47 -21.22
C ALA A 48 -7.63 16.96 -20.39
N PRO A 49 -6.45 17.18 -21.00
CA PRO A 49 -5.32 17.82 -20.33
C PRO A 49 -5.58 19.30 -20.04
N SER A 50 -4.79 19.86 -19.12
CA SER A 50 -4.73 21.30 -18.88
C SER A 50 -3.29 21.79 -18.88
N THR A 51 -3.08 23.10 -19.09
CA THR A 51 -1.77 23.72 -19.19
C THR A 51 -1.65 24.97 -18.32
N GLY A 52 -0.44 25.47 -18.14
CA GLY A 52 -0.17 26.68 -17.36
C GLY A 52 -0.50 26.49 -15.88
N TYR A 53 -1.26 27.40 -15.30
CA TYR A 53 -1.68 27.29 -13.90
C TYR A 53 -2.74 26.20 -13.67
N GLY A 54 -3.52 25.84 -14.71
CA GLY A 54 -4.59 24.86 -14.57
C GLY A 54 -5.73 25.30 -13.66
N TYR A 55 -6.08 26.60 -13.67
CA TYR A 55 -7.28 27.08 -12.98
C TYR A 55 -8.53 26.43 -13.59
N ASP A 56 -9.50 26.07 -12.75
CA ASP A 56 -10.75 25.43 -13.15
C ASP A 56 -10.55 24.13 -13.95
N ASP A 57 -9.48 23.38 -13.63
CA ASP A 57 -9.24 22.07 -14.23
C ASP A 57 -10.32 21.07 -13.79
N ILE A 58 -11.35 20.93 -14.64
CA ILE A 58 -12.51 20.08 -14.35
C ILE A 58 -12.15 18.62 -14.19
N GLY A 59 -11.09 18.13 -14.87
CA GLY A 59 -10.61 16.76 -14.76
C GLY A 59 -10.03 16.48 -13.38
N ARG A 60 -9.10 17.32 -12.96
CA ARG A 60 -8.48 17.28 -11.63
C ARG A 60 -9.53 17.40 -10.52
N ASP A 61 -10.32 18.48 -10.57
CA ASP A 61 -11.22 18.83 -9.49
C ASP A 61 -12.33 17.80 -9.30
N THR A 62 -12.85 17.24 -10.41
CA THR A 62 -13.84 16.15 -10.35
C THR A 62 -13.25 14.87 -9.79
N LEU A 63 -12.02 14.53 -10.19
CA LEU A 63 -11.35 13.33 -9.70
C LEU A 63 -11.06 13.43 -8.17
N GLU A 64 -10.64 14.59 -7.68
CA GLU A 64 -10.47 14.84 -6.25
C GLU A 64 -11.79 14.68 -5.46
N ARG A 65 -12.94 15.14 -6.01
CA ARG A 65 -14.25 14.91 -5.39
C ARG A 65 -14.66 13.44 -5.38
N ILE A 66 -14.32 12.70 -6.44
CA ILE A 66 -14.55 11.25 -6.50
C ILE A 66 -13.73 10.53 -5.43
N TYR A 67 -12.44 10.86 -5.28
CA TYR A 67 -11.61 10.31 -4.22
C TYR A 67 -12.17 10.61 -2.84
N ALA A 68 -12.57 11.87 -2.57
CA ALA A 68 -13.20 12.23 -1.32
C ALA A 68 -14.47 11.40 -1.04
N SER A 69 -15.28 11.17 -2.08
CA SER A 69 -16.49 10.36 -1.97
C SER A 69 -16.21 8.88 -1.71
N VAL A 70 -15.18 8.29 -2.36
CA VAL A 70 -14.82 6.87 -2.24
C VAL A 70 -14.18 6.57 -0.89
N PHE A 71 -13.44 7.54 -0.33
CA PHE A 71 -12.82 7.44 1.00
C PHE A 71 -13.68 8.05 2.12
N HIS A 72 -14.94 8.42 1.83
CA HIS A 72 -15.91 9.01 2.76
C HIS A 72 -15.36 10.21 3.56
N THR A 73 -14.66 11.11 2.87
CA THR A 73 -13.98 12.28 3.46
C THR A 73 -14.54 13.61 2.94
N GLU A 74 -14.22 14.72 3.63
CA GLU A 74 -14.65 16.06 3.25
C GLU A 74 -13.96 16.58 1.98
N ALA A 75 -12.71 16.14 1.74
CA ALA A 75 -11.90 16.55 0.61
C ALA A 75 -10.83 15.52 0.32
N ALA A 76 -10.27 15.58 -0.88
CA ALA A 76 -9.07 14.84 -1.25
C ALA A 76 -8.15 15.70 -2.11
N LEU A 77 -6.85 15.37 -2.08
CA LEU A 77 -5.83 15.85 -2.99
C LEU A 77 -5.32 14.64 -3.76
N MET A 78 -5.65 14.55 -5.03
CA MET A 78 -5.17 13.49 -5.93
C MET A 78 -4.36 14.14 -7.05
N ARG A 79 -3.04 13.89 -7.09
CA ARG A 79 -2.15 14.61 -8.00
C ARG A 79 -1.15 13.69 -8.70
N PRO A 80 -1.09 13.76 -10.04
CA PRO A 80 -0.03 13.12 -10.81
C PRO A 80 1.38 13.62 -10.44
N HIS A 81 1.49 14.85 -9.94
CA HIS A 81 2.75 15.51 -9.56
C HIS A 81 3.36 14.98 -8.26
N VAL A 82 2.60 14.23 -7.47
CA VAL A 82 3.12 13.57 -6.28
C VAL A 82 3.85 12.31 -6.72
N ALA A 83 5.17 12.32 -6.69
CA ALA A 83 6.03 11.36 -7.37
C ALA A 83 5.90 9.89 -6.89
N SER A 84 5.43 9.67 -5.66
CA SER A 84 5.34 8.33 -5.04
C SER A 84 4.47 8.34 -3.78
N GLY A 85 4.21 7.18 -3.19
CA GLY A 85 3.60 7.07 -1.86
C GLY A 85 4.42 7.77 -0.78
N THR A 86 5.74 7.57 -0.77
CA THR A 86 6.65 8.30 0.14
C THR A 86 6.55 9.81 -0.05
N ALA A 87 6.42 10.29 -1.29
CA ALA A 87 6.24 11.72 -1.56
C ALA A 87 4.89 12.24 -1.04
N ALA A 88 3.81 11.44 -1.12
CA ALA A 88 2.49 11.79 -0.55
C ALA A 88 2.54 11.90 0.98
N LEU A 89 3.17 10.93 1.63
CA LEU A 89 3.39 10.95 3.08
C LEU A 89 4.28 12.13 3.49
N SER A 90 5.41 12.32 2.83
CA SER A 90 6.32 13.45 3.04
C SER A 90 5.57 14.79 2.93
N LEU A 91 4.82 14.98 1.83
CA LEU A 91 4.01 16.17 1.59
C LEU A 91 3.03 16.44 2.75
N THR A 92 2.38 15.38 3.25
CA THR A 92 1.43 15.45 4.35
C THR A 92 2.13 15.84 5.66
N LEU A 93 3.23 15.19 5.98
CA LEU A 93 4.01 15.47 7.20
C LEU A 93 4.52 16.92 7.21
N PHE A 94 5.15 17.38 6.15
CA PHE A 94 5.64 18.77 6.02
C PHE A 94 4.50 19.80 5.94
N GLY A 95 3.35 19.43 5.42
CA GLY A 95 2.17 20.30 5.35
C GLY A 95 1.56 20.58 6.72
N LEU A 96 1.59 19.59 7.60
CA LEU A 96 0.89 19.63 8.89
C LEU A 96 1.79 19.96 10.09
N THR A 97 3.11 19.87 9.96
CA THR A 97 4.03 20.13 11.06
C THR A 97 4.82 21.44 10.87
N ARG A 98 5.34 21.94 11.99
CA ARG A 98 6.20 23.14 12.08
C ARG A 98 7.39 22.82 12.99
N PRO A 99 8.50 23.58 12.94
CA PRO A 99 9.58 23.44 13.91
C PRO A 99 9.07 23.49 15.34
N GLY A 100 9.47 22.52 16.15
CA GLY A 100 9.03 22.33 17.53
C GLY A 100 7.81 21.42 17.70
N ASP A 101 7.09 21.09 16.62
CA ASP A 101 6.01 20.10 16.67
C ASP A 101 6.56 18.66 16.82
N ARG A 102 5.72 17.78 17.35
CA ARG A 102 6.01 16.35 17.53
C ARG A 102 5.10 15.48 16.66
N ILE A 103 5.69 14.42 16.12
CA ILE A 103 5.01 13.30 15.48
C ILE A 103 5.16 12.09 16.38
N VAL A 104 4.06 11.35 16.62
CA VAL A 104 4.05 10.07 17.30
C VAL A 104 3.65 8.98 16.30
N SER A 105 4.50 7.96 16.11
CA SER A 105 4.09 6.76 15.36
C SER A 105 3.42 5.77 16.32
N ALA A 106 2.22 5.32 15.98
CA ALA A 106 1.42 4.39 16.78
C ALA A 106 1.65 2.91 16.40
N THR A 107 2.47 2.63 15.39
CA THR A 107 2.67 1.28 14.83
C THR A 107 4.14 0.89 14.72
N GLY A 108 4.98 1.44 15.61
CA GLY A 108 6.43 1.25 15.59
C GLY A 108 7.12 2.14 14.57
N MET A 109 8.36 1.80 14.23
CA MET A 109 9.12 2.52 13.20
C MET A 109 8.44 2.37 11.84
N PRO A 110 8.23 3.47 11.11
CA PRO A 110 7.70 3.40 9.76
C PRO A 110 8.70 2.73 8.81
N TYR A 111 8.25 2.40 7.61
CA TYR A 111 9.10 1.77 6.59
C TYR A 111 10.31 2.66 6.21
N ASP A 112 11.37 2.02 5.69
CA ASP A 112 12.72 2.58 5.58
C ASP A 112 12.79 3.95 4.88
N THR A 113 12.11 4.13 3.73
CA THR A 113 12.18 5.41 3.02
C THR A 113 11.48 6.56 3.76
N LEU A 114 10.45 6.27 4.58
CA LEU A 114 9.82 7.28 5.42
C LEU A 114 10.69 7.64 6.64
N GLN A 115 11.50 6.71 7.13
CA GLN A 115 12.49 6.99 8.17
C GLN A 115 13.47 8.07 7.71
N GLY A 116 13.91 8.04 6.44
CA GLY A 116 14.73 9.09 5.85
C GLY A 116 14.05 10.46 5.83
N VAL A 117 12.74 10.51 5.48
CA VAL A 117 11.95 11.76 5.52
C VAL A 117 11.86 12.34 6.93
N ILE A 118 11.67 11.48 7.92
CA ILE A 118 11.59 11.88 9.33
C ILE A 118 12.98 12.23 9.88
N GLY A 119 14.01 11.51 9.47
CA GLY A 119 15.37 11.66 9.97
C GLY A 119 15.64 10.83 11.24
N THR A 120 15.11 9.59 11.30
CA THR A 120 15.23 8.73 12.51
C THR A 120 16.56 7.99 12.60
N GLY A 121 17.30 7.84 11.50
CA GLY A 121 18.61 7.18 11.47
C GLY A 121 19.76 7.99 12.12
N GLU A 122 20.93 7.37 12.20
CA GLU A 122 22.14 8.03 12.67
C GLU A 122 22.55 9.18 11.75
N ASP A 123 22.51 8.94 10.44
CA ASP A 123 22.73 9.95 9.40
C ASP A 123 21.39 10.63 9.06
N THR A 124 21.18 11.81 9.61
CA THR A 124 19.99 12.62 9.32
C THR A 124 20.11 13.21 7.91
N PRO A 125 19.28 12.80 6.92
CA PRO A 125 19.35 13.34 5.58
C PRO A 125 19.05 14.85 5.55
N PRO A 126 19.74 15.62 4.71
CA PRO A 126 19.42 17.03 4.51
C PRO A 126 17.97 17.23 4.08
N GLY A 127 17.29 18.19 4.67
CA GLY A 127 15.88 18.48 4.40
C GLY A 127 14.88 17.59 5.14
N SER A 128 15.34 16.68 6.02
CA SER A 128 14.46 15.87 6.85
C SER A 128 13.69 16.69 7.90
N LEU A 129 12.62 16.13 8.41
CA LEU A 129 11.81 16.77 9.47
C LEU A 129 12.62 17.04 10.74
N LYS A 130 13.53 16.11 11.11
CA LYS A 130 14.43 16.30 12.25
C LYS A 130 15.36 17.48 12.07
N GLU A 131 15.96 17.66 10.87
CA GLU A 131 16.78 18.83 10.56
C GLU A 131 15.99 20.14 10.69
N MET A 132 14.68 20.09 10.36
CA MET A 132 13.77 21.24 10.48
C MET A 132 13.23 21.44 11.90
N GLY A 133 13.69 20.66 12.87
CA GLY A 133 13.32 20.80 14.29
C GLY A 133 11.98 20.13 14.65
N VAL A 134 11.47 19.21 13.85
CA VAL A 134 10.31 18.38 14.20
C VAL A 134 10.78 17.19 15.03
N LEU A 135 10.08 16.91 16.13
CA LEU A 135 10.38 15.82 17.04
C LEU A 135 9.62 14.55 16.62
N PHE A 136 10.23 13.40 16.84
CA PHE A 136 9.64 12.11 16.55
C PHE A 136 9.72 11.15 17.73
N GLU A 137 8.65 10.41 17.98
CA GLU A 137 8.59 9.36 18.99
C GLU A 137 7.80 8.18 18.40
N CYS A 138 8.20 6.93 18.65
CA CYS A 138 7.45 5.77 18.20
C CYS A 138 6.98 4.90 19.36
N VAL A 139 5.82 4.27 19.17
CA VAL A 139 5.20 3.31 20.07
C VAL A 139 5.00 2.01 19.30
N GLU A 140 5.59 0.94 19.80
CA GLU A 140 5.49 -0.37 19.19
C GLU A 140 4.09 -0.98 19.35
N LEU A 141 3.70 -1.84 18.43
CA LEU A 141 2.50 -2.65 18.58
C LEU A 141 2.67 -3.62 19.76
N LYS A 142 1.60 -3.81 20.51
CA LYS A 142 1.51 -4.82 21.55
C LYS A 142 0.63 -5.99 21.08
N ASP A 143 1.21 -7.17 21.02
CA ASP A 143 0.51 -8.38 20.54
C ASP A 143 -0.13 -8.18 19.14
N GLY A 144 0.54 -7.42 18.26
CA GLY A 144 0.08 -7.12 16.91
C GLY A 144 -1.03 -6.06 16.82
N LYS A 145 -1.39 -5.40 17.91
CA LYS A 145 -2.40 -4.33 18.00
C LYS A 145 -1.80 -3.01 18.44
N ILE A 146 -2.47 -1.91 18.15
CA ILE A 146 -2.10 -0.59 18.63
C ILE A 146 -2.22 -0.54 20.16
N ASP A 147 -1.15 -0.16 20.84
CA ASP A 147 -1.16 0.07 22.29
C ASP A 147 -1.66 1.50 22.57
N VAL A 148 -2.99 1.68 22.55
CA VAL A 148 -3.61 3.00 22.72
C VAL A 148 -3.20 3.69 24.01
N PRO A 149 -3.10 3.02 25.19
CA PRO A 149 -2.59 3.65 26.42
C PRO A 149 -1.15 4.13 26.30
N ALA A 150 -0.28 3.39 25.59
CA ALA A 150 1.11 3.80 25.38
C ALA A 150 1.19 5.00 24.41
N VAL A 151 0.37 5.02 23.35
CA VAL A 151 0.27 6.15 22.43
C VAL A 151 -0.24 7.40 23.17
N GLU A 152 -1.29 7.30 24.00
CA GLU A 152 -1.79 8.41 24.82
C GLU A 152 -0.67 9.01 25.69
N LYS A 153 0.13 8.17 26.34
CA LYS A 153 1.27 8.61 27.16
C LYS A 153 2.37 9.29 26.34
N ALA A 154 2.55 8.91 25.08
CA ALA A 154 3.54 9.51 24.16
C ALA A 154 3.07 10.87 23.63
N ILE A 155 1.76 11.13 23.57
CA ILE A 155 1.21 12.42 23.16
C ILE A 155 1.53 13.47 24.22
N LYS A 156 2.13 14.58 23.79
CA LYS A 156 2.53 15.73 24.60
C LYS A 156 1.89 17.02 24.07
N ALA A 157 2.09 18.12 24.75
CA ALA A 157 1.51 19.42 24.36
C ALA A 157 1.99 19.93 22.98
N ASP A 158 3.18 19.50 22.56
CA ASP A 158 3.78 19.78 21.27
C ASP A 158 3.39 18.78 20.15
N THR A 159 2.62 17.73 20.47
CA THR A 159 2.20 16.73 19.47
C THR A 159 1.15 17.33 18.54
N ARG A 160 1.36 17.21 17.23
CA ARG A 160 0.45 17.64 16.19
C ARG A 160 -0.10 16.50 15.37
N LEU A 161 0.67 15.41 15.25
CA LEU A 161 0.34 14.30 14.37
C LEU A 161 0.61 12.97 15.07
N VAL A 162 -0.36 12.08 15.01
CA VAL A 162 -0.19 10.65 15.22
C VAL A 162 -0.23 9.99 13.86
N ILE A 163 0.80 9.22 13.54
CA ILE A 163 0.86 8.46 12.28
C ILE A 163 0.73 6.97 12.58
N ALA A 164 0.06 6.26 11.70
CA ALA A 164 -0.04 4.80 11.76
C ALA A 164 0.12 4.20 10.37
N GLN A 165 0.97 3.17 10.27
CA GLN A 165 1.17 2.40 9.05
C GLN A 165 0.28 1.15 9.09
N ARG A 166 -0.66 1.03 8.14
CA ARG A 166 -1.61 -0.08 8.06
C ARG A 166 -0.94 -1.38 7.66
N SER A 167 -0.13 -1.35 6.61
CA SER A 167 0.57 -2.53 6.10
C SER A 167 1.75 -2.93 6.98
N ARG A 168 2.19 -4.19 6.82
CA ARG A 168 3.28 -4.76 7.62
C ARG A 168 4.68 -4.32 7.21
N GLY A 169 4.88 -3.83 5.98
CA GLY A 169 6.23 -3.68 5.44
C GLY A 169 6.99 -5.02 5.45
N TYR A 170 8.27 -5.02 5.83
CA TYR A 170 9.08 -6.24 6.03
C TYR A 170 8.99 -6.82 7.45
N ALA A 171 8.00 -6.41 8.24
CA ALA A 171 7.82 -6.94 9.58
C ALA A 171 6.97 -8.22 9.59
N TRP A 172 7.32 -9.18 10.43
CA TRP A 172 6.51 -10.37 10.68
C TRP A 172 5.41 -10.04 11.72
N ARG A 173 4.48 -9.16 11.33
CA ARG A 173 3.35 -8.73 12.13
C ARG A 173 2.06 -8.77 11.31
N PRO A 174 0.87 -8.81 11.91
CA PRO A 174 -0.37 -8.61 11.17
C PRO A 174 -0.43 -7.19 10.59
N SER A 175 -1.10 -7.04 9.46
CA SER A 175 -1.54 -5.76 8.96
C SER A 175 -2.83 -5.36 9.67
N LEU A 176 -3.07 -4.05 9.81
CA LEU A 176 -4.18 -3.52 10.58
C LEU A 176 -5.44 -3.35 9.71
N PHE A 177 -6.58 -3.74 10.26
CA PHE A 177 -7.89 -3.50 9.65
C PHE A 177 -8.33 -2.06 9.86
N PRO A 178 -9.28 -1.54 9.05
CA PRO A 178 -9.84 -0.21 9.28
C PRO A 178 -10.37 -0.01 10.70
N GLU A 179 -11.06 -0.99 11.25
CA GLU A 179 -11.62 -0.99 12.60
C GLU A 179 -10.57 -0.97 13.73
N ASP A 180 -9.35 -1.38 13.47
CA ASP A 180 -8.24 -1.34 14.47
C ASP A 180 -7.83 0.10 14.83
N PHE A 181 -8.26 1.09 14.07
CA PHE A 181 -7.96 2.51 14.33
C PHE A 181 -9.02 3.21 15.19
N GLU A 182 -10.20 2.62 15.39
CA GLU A 182 -11.35 3.27 16.05
C GLU A 182 -11.04 3.70 17.49
N GLU A 183 -10.50 2.81 18.33
CA GLU A 183 -10.13 3.14 19.72
C GLU A 183 -9.06 4.24 19.78
N LEU A 184 -8.07 4.22 18.87
CA LEU A 184 -7.04 5.24 18.79
C LEU A 184 -7.65 6.60 18.38
N ALA A 185 -8.53 6.61 17.36
CA ALA A 185 -9.20 7.81 16.90
C ALA A 185 -10.07 8.42 17.99
N ASP A 186 -10.88 7.62 18.66
CA ASP A 186 -11.74 8.06 19.77
C ASP A 186 -10.93 8.67 20.93
N MET A 187 -9.81 8.03 21.29
CA MET A 187 -8.91 8.55 22.33
C MET A 187 -8.33 9.90 21.92
N ILE A 188 -7.83 10.03 20.67
CA ILE A 188 -7.26 11.28 20.16
C ILE A 188 -8.31 12.38 20.13
N HIS A 189 -9.46 12.14 19.53
CA HIS A 189 -10.50 13.16 19.36
C HIS A 189 -11.10 13.63 20.69
N THR A 190 -11.20 12.73 21.66
CA THR A 190 -11.77 13.05 22.98
C THR A 190 -10.79 13.79 23.88
N LYS A 191 -9.52 13.33 23.93
CA LYS A 191 -8.53 13.83 24.88
C LYS A 191 -7.53 14.81 24.28
N HIS A 192 -7.29 14.74 22.97
CA HIS A 192 -6.29 15.53 22.25
C HIS A 192 -6.84 16.14 20.94
N PRO A 193 -7.93 16.93 20.99
CA PRO A 193 -8.67 17.38 19.78
C PRO A 193 -7.86 18.21 18.79
N GLY A 194 -6.65 18.67 19.18
CA GLY A 194 -5.73 19.39 18.31
C GLY A 194 -4.71 18.49 17.57
N VAL A 195 -4.76 17.17 17.82
CA VAL A 195 -3.86 16.17 17.21
C VAL A 195 -4.60 15.50 16.04
N THR A 196 -3.91 15.34 14.92
CA THR A 196 -4.43 14.67 13.72
C THR A 196 -3.99 13.21 13.68
N LEU A 197 -4.92 12.30 13.40
CA LEU A 197 -4.61 10.90 13.07
C LEU A 197 -4.47 10.71 11.57
N MET A 198 -3.26 10.40 11.11
CA MET A 198 -2.95 10.08 9.73
C MET A 198 -2.65 8.58 9.58
N VAL A 199 -3.32 7.92 8.65
CA VAL A 199 -3.04 6.53 8.30
C VAL A 199 -2.36 6.45 6.94
N ASP A 200 -1.15 5.85 6.91
CA ASP A 200 -0.56 5.33 5.67
C ASP A 200 -1.36 4.10 5.26
N ASN A 201 -2.18 4.28 4.22
CA ASN A 201 -3.15 3.29 3.75
C ASN A 201 -2.60 2.43 2.60
N CYS A 202 -1.33 2.60 2.20
CA CYS A 202 -0.71 1.84 1.12
C CYS A 202 -0.92 0.33 1.32
N TYR A 203 -1.30 -0.37 0.25
CA TYR A 203 -1.63 -1.80 0.17
C TYR A 203 -2.97 -2.19 0.82
N GLY A 204 -3.64 -1.30 1.55
CA GLY A 204 -4.89 -1.59 2.25
C GLY A 204 -6.15 -1.11 1.52
N GLU A 205 -6.01 -0.17 0.59
CA GLU A 205 -7.15 0.43 -0.12
C GLU A 205 -7.96 -0.64 -0.87
N PHE A 206 -9.28 -0.58 -0.76
CA PHE A 206 -10.23 -1.51 -1.39
C PHE A 206 -10.16 -2.98 -0.91
N VAL A 207 -9.30 -3.30 0.04
CA VAL A 207 -9.17 -4.66 0.62
C VAL A 207 -10.36 -5.01 1.51
N CYS A 208 -10.91 -4.02 2.21
CA CYS A 208 -12.10 -4.13 3.06
C CYS A 208 -13.25 -3.30 2.46
N GLU A 209 -14.47 -3.49 2.99
CA GLU A 209 -15.64 -2.67 2.63
C GLU A 209 -15.47 -1.22 3.09
N ASP A 210 -14.77 -1.02 4.21
CA ASP A 210 -14.49 0.27 4.83
C ASP A 210 -13.03 0.67 4.67
N GLU A 211 -12.75 1.95 4.88
CA GLU A 211 -11.42 2.55 4.94
C GLU A 211 -11.14 3.10 6.36
N PRO A 212 -9.89 3.35 6.76
CA PRO A 212 -9.60 3.90 8.09
C PRO A 212 -10.32 5.21 8.41
N THR A 213 -10.70 5.99 7.40
CA THR A 213 -11.51 7.21 7.55
C THR A 213 -12.94 6.96 8.01
N ASP A 214 -13.50 5.77 7.75
CA ASP A 214 -14.80 5.34 8.28
C ASP A 214 -14.73 5.03 9.78
N HIS A 215 -13.52 4.76 10.28
CA HIS A 215 -13.21 4.44 11.69
C HIS A 215 -12.45 5.56 12.40
N GLY A 216 -12.64 6.80 11.95
CA GLY A 216 -12.21 7.99 12.65
C GLY A 216 -10.79 8.48 12.30
N ALA A 217 -10.06 7.85 11.38
CA ALA A 217 -8.83 8.46 10.88
C ALA A 217 -9.13 9.80 10.21
N ASP A 218 -8.36 10.84 10.54
CA ASP A 218 -8.53 12.18 9.97
C ASP A 218 -8.04 12.26 8.52
N LEU A 219 -7.01 11.47 8.20
CA LEU A 219 -6.38 11.39 6.89
C LEU A 219 -5.99 9.97 6.52
N CYS A 220 -6.27 9.60 5.27
CA CYS A 220 -5.66 8.47 4.58
C CYS A 220 -4.72 8.98 3.48
N VAL A 221 -3.54 8.39 3.39
CA VAL A 221 -2.50 8.75 2.43
C VAL A 221 -2.03 7.51 1.70
N GLY A 222 -1.77 7.63 0.39
CA GLY A 222 -1.24 6.51 -0.37
C GLY A 222 -0.76 6.88 -1.77
N SER A 223 -0.40 5.84 -2.51
CA SER A 223 0.19 5.91 -3.84
C SER A 223 -0.82 5.53 -4.92
N LEU A 224 -0.80 6.26 -6.05
CA LEU A 224 -1.64 5.93 -7.20
C LEU A 224 -1.06 4.81 -8.08
N ILE A 225 0.21 4.45 -7.93
CA ILE A 225 0.77 3.28 -8.62
C ILE A 225 0.51 1.97 -7.87
N ASN A 226 -0.15 2.04 -6.71
CA ASN A 226 -0.59 0.91 -5.91
C ASN A 226 -2.10 0.65 -6.12
N ASN A 227 -2.79 0.16 -5.08
CA ASN A 227 -4.19 -0.24 -5.15
C ASN A 227 -5.11 0.76 -5.85
N PRO A 228 -5.14 2.09 -5.48
CA PRO A 228 -6.12 3.02 -6.02
C PRO A 228 -5.95 3.33 -7.52
N GLY A 229 -4.79 3.09 -8.06
CA GLY A 229 -4.53 3.29 -9.48
C GLY A 229 -4.89 2.11 -10.36
N GLY A 230 -5.30 0.97 -9.80
CA GLY A 230 -5.76 -0.21 -10.53
C GLY A 230 -4.77 -0.72 -11.57
N ALA A 231 -3.45 -0.49 -11.37
CA ALA A 231 -2.36 -0.77 -12.30
C ALA A 231 -2.44 0.00 -13.64
N ILE A 232 -3.21 1.07 -13.71
CA ILE A 232 -3.37 1.90 -14.92
C ILE A 232 -2.82 3.30 -14.70
N ALA A 233 -2.91 3.84 -13.48
CA ALA A 233 -2.33 5.13 -13.15
C ALA A 233 -0.78 5.07 -13.23
N PRO A 234 -0.16 5.93 -14.07
CA PRO A 234 1.29 5.82 -14.34
C PRO A 234 2.17 6.44 -13.24
N THR A 235 1.60 7.24 -12.36
CA THR A 235 2.29 8.02 -11.32
C THR A 235 1.28 8.60 -10.35
N GLY A 236 1.75 9.27 -9.32
CA GLY A 236 0.91 10.08 -8.46
C GLY A 236 0.73 9.55 -7.05
N GLY A 237 0.11 10.39 -6.23
CA GLY A 237 -0.29 10.08 -4.87
C GLY A 237 -1.59 10.77 -4.49
N TYR A 238 -2.19 10.32 -3.40
CA TYR A 238 -3.41 10.90 -2.85
C TYR A 238 -3.30 11.15 -1.35
N VAL A 239 -4.07 12.13 -0.90
CA VAL A 239 -4.39 12.37 0.50
C VAL A 239 -5.89 12.62 0.57
N ALA A 240 -6.62 11.89 1.39
CA ALA A 240 -8.06 12.06 1.59
C ALA A 240 -8.35 12.31 3.07
N GLY A 241 -9.20 13.30 3.41
CA GLY A 241 -9.50 13.63 4.79
C GLY A 241 -10.23 14.94 5.00
N LYS A 242 -9.98 15.59 6.15
CA LYS A 242 -10.61 16.87 6.52
C LYS A 242 -10.14 18.00 5.61
N ARG A 243 -11.06 18.82 5.17
CA ARG A 243 -10.81 19.92 4.20
C ARG A 243 -9.72 20.86 4.64
N GLU A 244 -9.71 21.29 5.89
CA GLU A 244 -8.70 22.21 6.40
C GLU A 244 -7.28 21.65 6.27
N GLN A 245 -7.12 20.36 6.54
CA GLN A 245 -5.83 19.69 6.43
C GLN A 245 -5.41 19.53 4.96
N ILE A 246 -6.35 19.16 4.09
CA ILE A 246 -6.11 19.05 2.65
C ILE A 246 -5.66 20.38 2.05
N GLU A 247 -6.28 21.51 2.44
CA GLU A 247 -5.83 22.85 1.97
C GLU A 247 -4.42 23.21 2.45
N ARG A 248 -4.07 22.87 3.67
CA ARG A 248 -2.69 23.08 4.18
C ARG A 248 -1.66 22.25 3.41
N ILE A 249 -1.98 20.97 3.14
CA ILE A 249 -1.12 20.07 2.38
C ILE A 249 -0.98 20.54 0.94
N ALA A 250 -2.07 20.96 0.30
CA ALA A 250 -2.07 21.48 -1.05
C ALA A 250 -1.21 22.76 -1.18
N GLY A 251 -1.23 23.63 -0.16
CA GLY A 251 -0.34 24.80 -0.09
C GLY A 251 1.15 24.43 -0.02
N ARG A 252 1.49 23.22 0.44
CA ARG A 252 2.86 22.72 0.43
C ARG A 252 3.24 22.11 -0.92
N LEU A 253 2.29 21.49 -1.61
CA LEU A 253 2.49 20.94 -2.95
C LEU A 253 2.74 22.02 -4.00
N THR A 254 2.00 23.12 -3.93
CA THR A 254 2.03 24.22 -4.88
C THR A 254 2.74 25.43 -4.28
N ALA A 255 1.97 26.33 -3.68
CA ALA A 255 2.48 27.44 -2.87
C ALA A 255 1.41 27.89 -1.86
N PRO A 256 1.82 28.45 -0.71
CA PRO A 256 0.90 29.07 0.23
C PRO A 256 0.05 30.16 -0.47
N GLY A 257 -1.26 30.07 -0.30
CA GLY A 257 -2.22 31.01 -0.92
C GLY A 257 -2.71 30.59 -2.31
N LEU A 258 -2.07 29.63 -2.99
CA LEU A 258 -2.55 29.05 -4.25
C LEU A 258 -3.19 27.67 -4.05
N GLY A 259 -2.62 26.83 -3.16
CA GLY A 259 -3.22 25.60 -2.72
C GLY A 259 -3.69 24.69 -3.86
N ARG A 260 -4.96 24.25 -3.78
CA ARG A 260 -5.59 23.32 -4.72
C ARG A 260 -5.95 23.93 -6.08
N GLU A 261 -6.02 25.25 -6.16
CA GLU A 261 -6.53 25.97 -7.35
C GLU A 261 -5.64 25.81 -8.59
N ILE A 262 -4.37 25.43 -8.39
CA ILE A 262 -3.39 25.29 -9.48
C ILE A 262 -2.81 23.88 -9.55
N GLY A 263 -2.13 23.60 -10.67
CA GLY A 263 -1.48 22.32 -10.94
C GLY A 263 -2.09 21.68 -12.18
N SER A 264 -1.68 22.17 -13.36
CA SER A 264 -2.08 21.60 -14.65
C SER A 264 -1.41 20.24 -14.88
N TYR A 265 -2.03 19.40 -15.70
CA TYR A 265 -1.46 18.16 -16.17
C TYR A 265 -1.61 18.06 -17.68
N ASP A 266 -0.47 18.12 -18.40
CA ASP A 266 -0.41 18.15 -19.86
C ASP A 266 -0.49 16.73 -20.49
N ALA A 267 -1.25 15.87 -19.84
CA ALA A 267 -1.63 14.55 -20.36
C ALA A 267 -3.07 14.22 -19.94
N SER A 268 -3.62 13.15 -20.53
CA SER A 268 -4.98 12.77 -20.22
C SER A 268 -5.15 12.29 -18.79
N TYR A 269 -6.18 12.76 -18.10
CA TYR A 269 -6.60 12.21 -16.79
C TYR A 269 -7.25 10.82 -16.89
N ARG A 270 -7.53 10.33 -18.10
CA ARG A 270 -8.19 9.02 -18.32
C ARG A 270 -7.53 7.88 -17.52
N PRO A 271 -6.20 7.70 -17.47
CA PRO A 271 -5.58 6.61 -16.71
C PRO A 271 -5.93 6.63 -15.21
N PHE A 272 -6.07 7.80 -14.61
CA PHE A 272 -6.43 7.95 -13.20
C PHE A 272 -7.90 7.62 -12.94
N TYR A 273 -8.81 8.08 -13.81
CA TYR A 273 -10.23 7.72 -13.75
C TYR A 273 -10.44 6.23 -13.97
N GLN A 274 -9.85 5.69 -15.04
CA GLN A 274 -9.95 4.28 -15.37
C GLN A 274 -9.30 3.40 -14.32
N GLY A 275 -8.15 3.82 -13.79
CA GLY A 275 -7.43 3.12 -12.72
C GLY A 275 -8.26 3.02 -11.46
N LEU A 276 -8.85 4.12 -10.99
CA LEU A 276 -9.73 4.11 -9.83
C LEU A 276 -10.96 3.22 -10.04
N PHE A 277 -11.55 3.24 -11.25
CA PHE A 277 -12.68 2.36 -11.58
C PHE A 277 -12.28 0.88 -11.54
N MET A 278 -11.07 0.55 -11.98
CA MET A 278 -10.55 -0.82 -11.98
C MET A 278 -9.99 -1.28 -10.63
N ALA A 279 -9.71 -0.36 -9.72
CA ALA A 279 -9.03 -0.65 -8.46
C ALA A 279 -9.68 -1.78 -7.63
N PRO A 280 -11.02 -1.79 -7.40
CA PRO A 280 -11.65 -2.90 -6.67
C PRO A 280 -11.41 -4.26 -7.31
N HIS A 281 -11.49 -4.33 -8.65
CA HIS A 281 -11.23 -5.57 -9.39
C HIS A 281 -9.79 -6.02 -9.25
N THR A 282 -8.83 -5.13 -9.50
CA THR A 282 -7.40 -5.46 -9.46
C THR A 282 -6.98 -5.90 -8.06
N VAL A 283 -7.50 -5.23 -7.01
CA VAL A 283 -7.26 -5.61 -5.61
C VAL A 283 -7.84 -6.99 -5.30
N ALA A 284 -9.04 -7.31 -5.78
CA ALA A 284 -9.63 -8.65 -5.62
C ALA A 284 -8.76 -9.73 -6.26
N GLN A 285 -8.20 -9.48 -7.46
CA GLN A 285 -7.29 -10.42 -8.12
C GLN A 285 -5.98 -10.61 -7.34
N ALA A 286 -5.42 -9.52 -6.81
CA ALA A 286 -4.23 -9.56 -5.95
C ALA A 286 -4.48 -10.35 -4.66
N LEU A 287 -5.63 -10.14 -4.00
CA LEU A 287 -6.02 -10.89 -2.80
C LEU A 287 -6.17 -12.39 -3.07
N LYS A 288 -6.81 -12.78 -4.18
CA LYS A 288 -6.93 -14.19 -4.58
C LYS A 288 -5.55 -14.81 -4.84
N THR A 289 -4.65 -14.06 -5.48
CA THR A 289 -3.26 -14.51 -5.72
C THR A 289 -2.52 -14.71 -4.40
N ALA A 290 -2.64 -13.78 -3.46
CA ALA A 290 -2.04 -13.88 -2.13
C ALA A 290 -2.59 -15.05 -1.32
N LEU A 291 -3.91 -15.30 -1.38
CA LEU A 291 -4.53 -16.46 -0.75
C LEU A 291 -4.03 -17.79 -1.33
N LEU A 292 -3.95 -17.88 -2.66
CA LEU A 292 -3.41 -19.08 -3.31
C LEU A 292 -1.97 -19.34 -2.87
N ALA A 293 -1.12 -18.31 -2.81
CA ALA A 293 0.24 -18.44 -2.31
C ALA A 293 0.27 -18.93 -0.87
N SER A 294 -0.53 -18.35 0.02
CA SER A 294 -0.61 -18.80 1.42
C SER A 294 -0.95 -20.28 1.50
N GLN A 295 -2.06 -20.70 0.88
CA GLN A 295 -2.52 -22.08 0.93
C GLN A 295 -1.52 -23.08 0.35
N LEU A 296 -0.90 -22.74 -0.80
CA LEU A 296 0.10 -23.60 -1.43
C LEU A 296 1.32 -23.83 -0.52
N PHE A 297 1.83 -22.77 0.08
CA PHE A 297 3.03 -22.87 0.92
C PHE A 297 2.72 -23.47 2.30
N GLU A 298 1.52 -23.26 2.85
CA GLU A 298 1.04 -23.98 4.04
C GLU A 298 0.92 -25.49 3.78
N ASN A 299 0.38 -25.90 2.63
CA ASN A 299 0.32 -27.30 2.23
C ASN A 299 1.70 -27.94 2.05
N LEU A 300 2.74 -27.12 1.81
CA LEU A 300 4.15 -27.53 1.78
C LEU A 300 4.85 -27.47 3.14
N GLY A 301 4.13 -27.14 4.22
CA GLY A 301 4.65 -27.06 5.59
C GLY A 301 5.46 -25.81 5.89
N LEU A 302 5.33 -24.74 5.10
CA LEU A 302 5.95 -23.45 5.37
C LEU A 302 4.99 -22.53 6.14
N GLU A 303 5.55 -21.73 7.02
CA GLU A 303 4.80 -20.74 7.79
C GLU A 303 4.51 -19.51 6.94
N THR A 304 3.25 -19.09 6.92
CA THR A 304 2.78 -17.92 6.16
C THR A 304 2.11 -16.88 7.07
N THR A 305 2.11 -15.63 6.65
CA THR A 305 1.33 -14.59 7.32
C THR A 305 0.81 -13.54 6.32
N PRO A 306 -0.52 -13.25 6.30
CA PRO A 306 -1.58 -13.96 7.03
C PRO A 306 -1.70 -15.42 6.57
N PRO A 307 -2.14 -16.34 7.45
CA PRO A 307 -2.53 -17.68 7.02
C PRO A 307 -3.74 -17.65 6.07
N SER A 308 -3.91 -18.70 5.25
CA SER A 308 -4.97 -18.78 4.25
C SER A 308 -6.40 -18.73 4.85
N GLY A 309 -6.56 -19.20 6.09
CA GLY A 309 -7.85 -19.25 6.79
C GLY A 309 -8.32 -17.94 7.42
N VAL A 310 -7.54 -16.86 7.37
CA VAL A 310 -7.89 -15.60 8.04
C VAL A 310 -8.21 -14.47 7.06
N ARG A 311 -9.01 -13.50 7.54
CA ARG A 311 -9.29 -12.25 6.82
C ARG A 311 -8.00 -11.46 6.58
N ARG A 312 -7.92 -10.74 5.48
CA ARG A 312 -6.77 -9.92 5.09
C ARG A 312 -7.06 -8.44 5.24
N ALA A 313 -6.04 -7.69 5.65
CA ALA A 313 -6.10 -6.23 5.79
C ALA A 313 -5.28 -5.51 4.71
N ASP A 314 -4.44 -6.23 3.97
CA ASP A 314 -3.67 -5.76 2.82
C ASP A 314 -3.47 -6.86 1.77
N ILE A 315 -2.79 -6.52 0.67
CA ILE A 315 -2.49 -7.44 -0.44
C ILE A 315 -1.18 -8.22 -0.27
N ILE A 316 -0.45 -8.04 0.84
CA ILE A 316 0.86 -8.65 1.05
C ILE A 316 0.72 -10.08 1.58
N GLN A 317 1.49 -10.99 1.02
CA GLN A 317 1.69 -12.34 1.54
C GLN A 317 3.15 -12.55 1.92
N ALA A 318 3.42 -12.75 3.19
CA ALA A 318 4.73 -13.14 3.68
C ALA A 318 4.82 -14.66 3.86
N ILE A 319 5.97 -15.25 3.44
CA ILE A 319 6.23 -16.69 3.48
C ILE A 319 7.63 -16.90 4.01
N LYS A 320 7.80 -17.63 5.11
CA LYS A 320 9.13 -18.01 5.62
C LYS A 320 9.75 -19.10 4.75
N MET A 321 10.64 -18.72 3.88
CA MET A 321 11.34 -19.64 2.97
C MET A 321 12.41 -20.49 3.69
N GLN A 322 12.85 -20.10 4.90
CA GLN A 322 13.78 -20.81 5.78
C GLN A 322 15.23 -20.85 5.27
N THR A 323 15.47 -20.77 3.98
CA THR A 323 16.83 -20.73 3.39
C THR A 323 16.93 -19.68 2.30
N PRO A 324 18.13 -19.11 2.06
CA PRO A 324 18.33 -18.12 1.02
C PRO A 324 18.09 -18.71 -0.38
N GLU A 325 18.42 -19.98 -0.60
CA GLU A 325 18.22 -20.65 -1.91
C GLU A 325 16.73 -20.72 -2.26
N ARG A 326 15.86 -21.02 -1.28
CA ARG A 326 14.40 -21.03 -1.49
C ARG A 326 13.86 -19.64 -1.81
N LEU A 327 14.32 -18.62 -1.09
CA LEU A 327 13.89 -17.23 -1.31
C LEU A 327 14.31 -16.76 -2.71
N VAL A 328 15.57 -16.99 -3.10
CA VAL A 328 16.09 -16.62 -4.42
C VAL A 328 15.36 -17.39 -5.54
N ALA A 329 15.18 -18.71 -5.40
CA ALA A 329 14.48 -19.51 -6.40
C ALA A 329 13.01 -19.10 -6.56
N PHE A 330 12.33 -18.77 -5.46
CA PHE A 330 10.96 -18.23 -5.48
C PHE A 330 10.88 -16.93 -6.28
N CYS A 331 11.71 -15.93 -5.96
CA CYS A 331 11.76 -14.66 -6.68
C CYS A 331 12.11 -14.84 -8.16
N GLN A 332 13.08 -15.71 -8.48
CA GLN A 332 13.43 -16.03 -9.87
C GLN A 332 12.26 -16.64 -10.64
N GLY A 333 11.48 -17.53 -10.01
CA GLY A 333 10.28 -18.11 -10.64
C GLY A 333 9.18 -17.08 -10.89
N ILE A 334 8.92 -16.17 -9.93
CA ILE A 334 8.00 -15.04 -10.12
C ILE A 334 8.47 -14.13 -11.26
N GLN A 335 9.77 -13.79 -11.31
CA GLN A 335 10.33 -12.96 -12.39
C GLN A 335 10.18 -13.61 -13.76
N THR A 336 10.41 -14.91 -13.88
CA THR A 336 10.26 -15.65 -15.14
C THR A 336 8.83 -15.58 -15.68
N ALA A 337 7.83 -15.49 -14.81
CA ALA A 337 6.41 -15.35 -15.18
C ALA A 337 5.97 -13.89 -15.37
N SER A 338 6.81 -12.91 -15.10
CA SER A 338 6.47 -11.49 -15.24
C SER A 338 6.33 -11.09 -16.71
N PRO A 339 5.42 -10.16 -17.05
CA PRO A 339 5.24 -9.70 -18.44
C PRO A 339 6.38 -8.80 -18.93
N VAL A 340 7.11 -8.18 -18.02
CA VAL A 340 8.24 -7.30 -18.29
C VAL A 340 9.50 -7.93 -17.71
N ASP A 341 10.60 -7.85 -18.43
CA ASP A 341 11.91 -8.36 -18.02
C ASP A 341 11.92 -9.85 -17.56
N SER A 342 11.05 -10.69 -18.14
CA SER A 342 10.96 -12.11 -17.80
C SER A 342 12.26 -12.91 -18.01
N MET A 343 13.17 -12.39 -18.83
CA MET A 343 14.50 -13.00 -19.07
C MET A 343 15.52 -12.61 -18.00
N ALA A 344 15.22 -11.65 -17.15
CA ALA A 344 16.08 -11.28 -16.05
C ALA A 344 16.09 -12.38 -14.98
N MET A 345 17.25 -12.59 -14.37
CA MET A 345 17.41 -13.56 -13.30
C MET A 345 17.81 -12.79 -12.02
N PRO A 346 16.87 -12.53 -11.11
CA PRO A 346 17.15 -11.79 -9.89
C PRO A 346 18.22 -12.49 -9.04
N GLU A 347 19.17 -11.69 -8.56
CA GLU A 347 20.17 -12.08 -7.57
C GLU A 347 20.15 -11.10 -6.41
N PRO A 348 20.55 -11.52 -5.20
CA PRO A 348 20.66 -10.59 -4.07
C PRO A 348 21.68 -9.48 -4.36
N TRP A 349 21.31 -8.23 -4.03
CA TRP A 349 22.17 -7.07 -4.20
C TRP A 349 21.90 -6.02 -3.11
N ASP A 350 22.89 -5.16 -2.85
CA ASP A 350 22.82 -4.10 -1.87
C ASP A 350 21.92 -2.97 -2.40
N MET A 351 20.69 -2.88 -1.88
CA MET A 351 19.75 -1.84 -2.26
C MET A 351 19.91 -0.62 -1.36
N PRO A 352 19.89 0.61 -1.92
CA PRO A 352 19.90 1.83 -1.12
C PRO A 352 18.72 1.87 -0.12
N GLY A 353 19.03 2.11 1.15
CA GLY A 353 18.04 2.20 2.23
C GLY A 353 17.71 0.88 2.93
N TYR A 354 18.44 -0.21 2.62
CA TYR A 354 18.28 -1.50 3.28
C TYR A 354 19.61 -1.95 3.91
N ASP A 355 19.54 -2.57 5.09
CA ASP A 355 20.73 -3.06 5.82
C ASP A 355 21.27 -4.38 5.27
N ASP A 356 20.38 -5.22 4.72
CA ASP A 356 20.73 -6.52 4.16
C ASP A 356 20.55 -6.52 2.64
N PRO A 357 21.32 -7.33 1.87
CA PRO A 357 21.03 -7.55 0.46
C PRO A 357 19.61 -8.04 0.24
N VAL A 358 18.94 -7.53 -0.80
CA VAL A 358 17.58 -7.90 -1.15
C VAL A 358 17.56 -8.59 -2.50
N VAL A 359 16.82 -9.70 -2.63
CA VAL A 359 16.43 -10.25 -3.92
C VAL A 359 15.04 -9.74 -4.29
N MET A 360 14.85 -9.28 -5.53
CA MET A 360 13.58 -8.67 -5.96
C MET A 360 13.18 -9.13 -7.36
N ALA A 361 11.95 -9.63 -7.49
CA ALA A 361 11.24 -9.85 -8.74
C ALA A 361 10.19 -8.74 -8.92
N ALA A 362 10.33 -7.90 -9.92
CA ALA A 362 9.50 -6.71 -10.14
C ALA A 362 9.32 -6.41 -11.64
N GLY A 363 8.88 -7.39 -12.41
CA GLY A 363 8.61 -7.24 -13.84
C GLY A 363 7.25 -6.60 -14.09
N THR A 364 7.09 -5.32 -13.71
CA THR A 364 5.85 -4.56 -13.73
C THR A 364 5.80 -3.56 -14.89
N PHE A 365 4.60 -3.24 -15.41
CA PHE A 365 4.40 -2.21 -16.44
C PHE A 365 4.64 -0.81 -15.90
N VAL A 366 4.26 -0.57 -14.64
CA VAL A 366 4.55 0.67 -13.93
C VAL A 366 5.63 0.37 -12.89
N ALA A 367 6.80 0.95 -13.08
CA ALA A 367 7.96 0.69 -12.21
C ALA A 367 7.62 0.96 -10.73
N GLY A 368 7.81 -0.04 -9.86
CA GLY A 368 7.53 0.05 -8.44
C GLY A 368 6.06 -0.12 -8.04
N ALA A 369 5.17 -0.47 -8.97
CA ALA A 369 3.77 -0.73 -8.67
C ALA A 369 3.62 -2.04 -7.88
N SER A 370 3.14 -1.94 -6.64
CA SER A 370 2.91 -3.11 -5.78
C SER A 370 1.59 -3.84 -6.05
N ILE A 371 0.65 -3.21 -6.76
CA ILE A 371 -0.59 -3.87 -7.20
C ILE A 371 -0.33 -4.84 -8.37
N GLU A 372 0.75 -4.67 -9.10
CA GLU A 372 1.26 -5.65 -10.05
C GLU A 372 2.06 -6.72 -9.32
N LEU A 373 2.08 -7.94 -9.87
CA LEU A 373 2.74 -9.06 -9.20
C LEU A 373 4.24 -8.79 -9.03
N SER A 374 4.68 -8.82 -7.80
CA SER A 374 6.08 -8.72 -7.40
C SER A 374 6.36 -9.59 -6.18
N ALA A 375 7.63 -9.92 -5.98
CA ALA A 375 8.09 -10.63 -4.80
C ALA A 375 9.52 -10.20 -4.47
N ASP A 376 9.76 -9.96 -3.19
CA ASP A 376 11.09 -9.58 -2.71
C ASP A 376 11.35 -10.18 -1.32
N GLY A 377 12.59 -10.08 -0.87
CA GLY A 377 12.93 -10.43 0.49
C GLY A 377 14.38 -10.15 0.82
N PRO A 378 14.66 -9.69 2.06
CA PRO A 378 16.01 -9.51 2.55
C PRO A 378 16.69 -10.86 2.81
N ILE A 379 17.98 -10.96 2.49
CA ILE A 379 18.80 -12.16 2.68
C ILE A 379 19.25 -12.24 4.14
N ARG A 380 18.29 -12.44 5.02
CA ARG A 380 18.50 -12.67 6.46
C ARG A 380 17.51 -13.70 7.00
N PRO A 381 17.89 -14.52 8.00
CA PRO A 381 16.95 -15.45 8.61
C PRO A 381 15.69 -14.76 9.16
N PRO A 382 14.49 -15.35 8.99
CA PRO A 382 14.21 -16.68 8.41
C PRO A 382 14.01 -16.70 6.88
N TYR A 383 14.59 -15.76 6.13
CA TYR A 383 14.52 -15.64 4.67
C TYR A 383 13.08 -15.56 4.19
N THR A 384 12.40 -14.50 4.64
CA THR A 384 10.99 -14.29 4.32
C THR A 384 10.82 -13.69 2.94
N ALA A 385 10.03 -14.34 2.09
CA ALA A 385 9.53 -13.74 0.85
C ALA A 385 8.30 -12.90 1.16
N TYR A 386 8.24 -11.69 0.63
CA TYR A 386 7.08 -10.81 0.62
C TYR A 386 6.58 -10.71 -0.81
N MET A 387 5.41 -11.30 -1.07
CA MET A 387 4.76 -11.30 -2.37
C MET A 387 3.53 -10.39 -2.31
N GLN A 388 3.29 -9.63 -3.35
CA GLN A 388 2.16 -8.73 -3.44
C GLN A 388 1.68 -8.55 -4.87
N GLY A 389 0.42 -8.13 -5.00
CA GLY A 389 -0.15 -7.77 -6.30
C GLY A 389 -0.58 -8.96 -7.17
N GLY A 390 -0.99 -8.59 -8.35
CA GLY A 390 -1.46 -9.51 -9.38
C GLY A 390 -2.61 -8.89 -10.17
N LEU A 391 -2.37 -8.49 -11.42
CA LEU A 391 -3.38 -7.84 -12.27
C LEU A 391 -4.56 -8.75 -12.59
N THR A 392 -4.28 -10.03 -12.72
CA THR A 392 -5.28 -11.07 -12.89
C THR A 392 -4.91 -12.28 -12.04
N TYR A 393 -5.89 -12.92 -11.44
CA TYR A 393 -5.67 -14.15 -10.68
C TYR A 393 -4.99 -15.24 -11.53
N ILE A 394 -5.39 -15.36 -12.80
CA ILE A 394 -4.81 -16.38 -13.71
C ILE A 394 -3.31 -16.15 -13.91
N HIS A 395 -2.86 -14.90 -14.05
CA HIS A 395 -1.42 -14.61 -14.11
C HIS A 395 -0.73 -14.98 -12.78
N GLY A 396 -1.30 -14.60 -11.64
CA GLY A 396 -0.76 -14.97 -10.33
C GLY A 396 -0.64 -16.50 -10.14
N ARG A 397 -1.65 -17.24 -10.57
CA ARG A 397 -1.68 -18.70 -10.58
C ARG A 397 -0.54 -19.31 -11.43
N ILE A 398 -0.33 -18.77 -12.62
CA ILE A 398 0.77 -19.18 -13.51
C ILE A 398 2.12 -18.87 -12.85
N ALA A 399 2.27 -17.69 -12.30
CA ALA A 399 3.52 -17.27 -11.65
C ALA A 399 3.88 -18.14 -10.43
N LEU A 400 2.90 -18.51 -9.62
CA LEU A 400 3.10 -19.44 -8.51
C LEU A 400 3.49 -20.85 -9.00
N ALA A 401 2.93 -21.31 -10.12
CA ALA A 401 3.35 -22.57 -10.75
C ALA A 401 4.81 -22.53 -11.21
N GLU A 402 5.24 -21.44 -11.87
CA GLU A 402 6.63 -21.26 -12.29
C GLU A 402 7.58 -21.08 -11.08
N ALA A 403 7.15 -20.43 -10.00
CA ALA A 403 7.91 -20.33 -8.77
C ALA A 403 8.15 -21.71 -8.14
N LEU A 404 7.12 -22.53 -7.99
CA LEU A 404 7.24 -23.91 -7.49
C LEU A 404 8.15 -24.76 -8.38
N LYS A 405 7.96 -24.66 -9.70
CA LYS A 405 8.78 -25.35 -10.68
C LYS A 405 10.26 -24.97 -10.53
N ARG A 406 10.56 -23.67 -10.46
CA ARG A 406 11.94 -23.17 -10.27
C ARG A 406 12.56 -23.67 -8.98
N MET A 407 11.81 -23.64 -7.87
CA MET A 407 12.27 -24.14 -6.58
C MET A 407 12.59 -25.65 -6.61
N ILE A 408 11.81 -26.44 -7.35
CA ILE A 408 12.08 -27.88 -7.53
C ILE A 408 13.31 -28.10 -8.44
N GLU A 409 13.40 -27.40 -9.57
CA GLU A 409 14.52 -27.53 -10.52
C GLU A 409 15.87 -27.16 -9.91
N THR A 410 15.89 -26.19 -8.98
CA THR A 410 17.10 -25.78 -8.26
C THR A 410 17.43 -26.66 -7.04
N GLY A 411 16.56 -27.62 -6.71
CA GLY A 411 16.70 -28.43 -5.49
C GLY A 411 16.38 -27.68 -4.19
N ALA A 412 15.90 -26.44 -4.29
CA ALA A 412 15.49 -25.65 -3.14
C ALA A 412 14.23 -26.21 -2.45
N LEU A 413 13.40 -26.93 -3.20
CA LEU A 413 12.23 -27.66 -2.70
C LEU A 413 12.32 -29.11 -3.20
N THR A 414 12.11 -30.07 -2.29
CA THR A 414 11.98 -31.48 -2.68
C THR A 414 10.70 -31.67 -3.48
N SER A 415 10.80 -32.40 -4.61
CA SER A 415 9.58 -32.79 -5.32
C SER A 415 8.67 -33.54 -4.35
N PRO A 416 7.39 -33.18 -4.21
CA PRO A 416 6.48 -33.99 -3.44
C PRO A 416 6.51 -35.42 -4.00
N GLU A 417 6.68 -36.42 -3.12
CA GLU A 417 6.71 -37.80 -3.56
C GLU A 417 5.41 -38.18 -4.26
N SER A 418 5.55 -38.90 -5.37
CA SER A 418 4.47 -39.40 -6.22
C SER A 418 3.63 -40.46 -5.53
#